data_22c6c64ef75a09f75988071f5497fbdf
#
_entry.id   22c6c64ef75a09f75988071f5497fbdf
#
_cell.length_a   1.000
_cell.length_b   1.000
_cell.length_c   1.000
_cell.angle_alpha   90.00
_cell.angle_beta   90.00
_cell.angle_gamma   90.00
#
_symmetry.space_group_name_H-M   'P 1'
#
loop_
_entity.id
_entity.type
_entity.pdbx_description
1 polymer ?
#
loop_
_entity_poly.entity_id
_entity_poly.type
_entity_poly.pdbx_seq_one_letter_code
_entity_poly.pdbx_strand_id
1 'polypeptide(L)'
;MIGMRVPSGLASLRTRAVVAQALLALFLLATLLVMLAALYMAWRELRSGYTLYLFTPPIFALFIALTLLPAAIGLSLWVWRGHANLAADHLTGLKYGALKATLAPWIPLANLALPKAAMRELWNRSHGEEEWFGQQSVDAINSWWTSYVIGMVILTLLTAMVLIDRFSNLAFLTPPGTNLLALAFSSGLLAASAWFLIRIISRITTAQETVTTVGDTFA
;
A
#
# COMPACT_ATOMS: atom_id res chain seq x y z
N MET A 1 -17.83 36.41 -10.24
CA MET A 1 -17.16 35.12 -9.99
C MET A 1 -17.21 34.88 -8.49
N ILE A 2 -18.18 34.12 -8.02
CA ILE A 2 -18.27 33.70 -6.61
C ILE A 2 -17.24 32.58 -6.47
N GLY A 3 -16.11 32.86 -5.83
CA GLY A 3 -15.10 31.85 -5.55
C GLY A 3 -15.70 30.80 -4.61
N MET A 4 -16.03 29.61 -5.14
CA MET A 4 -16.40 28.46 -4.32
C MET A 4 -15.29 28.20 -3.28
N ARG A 5 -15.57 28.47 -2.04
CA ARG A 5 -14.68 28.07 -0.92
C ARG A 5 -14.79 26.56 -0.77
N VAL A 6 -13.80 25.84 -1.28
CA VAL A 6 -13.66 24.41 -0.99
C VAL A 6 -13.63 24.25 0.54
N PRO A 7 -14.50 23.43 1.16
CA PRO A 7 -14.47 23.18 2.58
C PRO A 7 -13.05 22.78 3.02
N SER A 8 -12.58 23.34 4.14
CA SER A 8 -11.20 23.15 4.62
C SER A 8 -10.78 21.67 4.72
N GLY A 9 -11.76 20.79 4.92
CA GLY A 9 -11.59 19.34 4.96
C GLY A 9 -11.17 18.72 3.64
N LEU A 10 -11.77 19.15 2.54
CA LEU A 10 -11.49 18.62 1.19
C LEU A 10 -10.16 19.13 0.65
N ALA A 11 -9.84 20.42 0.85
CA ALA A 11 -8.52 20.94 0.47
C ALA A 11 -7.39 20.19 1.19
N SER A 12 -7.56 19.90 2.47
CA SER A 12 -6.62 19.08 3.25
C SER A 12 -6.54 17.64 2.76
N LEU A 13 -7.65 17.01 2.36
CA LEU A 13 -7.67 15.65 1.79
C LEU A 13 -6.89 15.60 0.48
N ARG A 14 -7.13 16.54 -0.43
CA ARG A 14 -6.44 16.62 -1.73
C ARG A 14 -4.93 16.77 -1.57
N THR A 15 -4.49 17.67 -0.68
CA THR A 15 -3.05 17.84 -0.40
C THR A 15 -2.43 16.54 0.12
N ARG A 16 -3.08 15.86 1.07
CA ARG A 16 -2.61 14.59 1.60
C ARG A 16 -2.65 13.47 0.56
N ALA A 17 -3.64 13.47 -0.34
CA ALA A 17 -3.70 12.52 -1.45
C ALA A 17 -2.49 12.68 -2.39
N VAL A 18 -2.14 13.92 -2.79
CA VAL A 18 -0.97 14.19 -3.62
C VAL A 18 0.32 13.73 -2.95
N VAL A 19 0.51 14.03 -1.66
CA VAL A 19 1.70 13.59 -0.91
C VAL A 19 1.75 12.06 -0.83
N ALA A 20 0.64 11.40 -0.47
CA ALA A 20 0.59 9.94 -0.38
C ALA A 20 0.88 9.28 -1.74
N GLN A 21 0.31 9.81 -2.83
CA GLN A 21 0.56 9.32 -4.19
C GLN A 21 2.01 9.52 -4.62
N ALA A 22 2.63 10.65 -4.30
CA ALA A 22 4.05 10.90 -4.62
C ALA A 22 4.97 9.91 -3.87
N LEU A 23 4.71 9.65 -2.59
CA LEU A 23 5.47 8.68 -1.79
C LEU A 23 5.24 7.25 -2.28
N LEU A 24 4.02 6.89 -2.68
CA LEU A 24 3.71 5.61 -3.29
C LEU A 24 4.35 5.45 -4.68
N ALA A 25 4.44 6.51 -5.46
CA ALA A 25 5.16 6.51 -6.75
C ALA A 25 6.67 6.28 -6.57
N LEU A 26 7.26 6.88 -5.53
CA LEU A 26 8.64 6.60 -5.15
C LEU A 26 8.84 5.15 -4.74
N PHE A 27 7.94 4.60 -3.92
CA PHE A 27 7.94 3.20 -3.52
C PHE A 27 7.74 2.25 -4.72
N LEU A 28 6.83 2.59 -5.64
CA LEU A 28 6.62 1.86 -6.91
C LEU A 28 7.92 1.82 -7.74
N LEU A 29 8.57 2.96 -7.92
CA LEU A 29 9.82 3.03 -8.66
C LEU A 29 10.93 2.21 -7.99
N ALA A 30 11.06 2.31 -6.67
CA ALA A 30 12.04 1.56 -5.91
C ALA A 30 11.84 0.04 -6.06
N THR A 31 10.60 -0.44 -5.94
CA THR A 31 10.30 -1.87 -6.09
C THR A 31 10.50 -2.36 -7.53
N LEU A 32 10.20 -1.55 -8.54
CA LEU A 32 10.52 -1.87 -9.94
C LEU A 32 12.03 -1.96 -10.20
N LEU A 33 12.82 -1.04 -9.63
CA LEU A 33 14.28 -1.09 -9.73
C LEU A 33 14.85 -2.34 -9.06
N VAL A 34 14.35 -2.70 -7.87
CA VAL A 34 14.74 -3.95 -7.19
C VAL A 34 14.36 -5.17 -8.02
N MET A 35 13.16 -5.20 -8.60
CA MET A 35 12.71 -6.28 -9.48
C MET A 35 13.66 -6.47 -10.66
N LEU A 36 13.99 -5.39 -11.37
CA LEU A 36 14.89 -5.43 -12.54
C LEU A 36 16.31 -5.86 -12.15
N ALA A 37 16.84 -5.32 -11.05
CA ALA A 37 18.14 -5.70 -10.53
C ALA A 37 18.18 -7.18 -10.13
N ALA A 38 17.16 -7.67 -9.45
CA ALA A 38 17.05 -9.07 -9.04
C ALA A 38 16.94 -10.01 -10.25
N LEU A 39 16.16 -9.65 -11.28
CA LEU A 39 16.08 -10.41 -12.54
C LEU A 39 17.42 -10.47 -13.27
N TYR A 40 18.13 -9.33 -13.37
CA TYR A 40 19.43 -9.28 -14.00
C TYR A 40 20.46 -10.15 -13.27
N MET A 41 20.46 -10.08 -11.93
CA MET A 41 21.37 -10.88 -11.11
C MET A 41 21.02 -12.37 -11.16
N ALA A 42 19.73 -12.74 -11.15
CA ALA A 42 19.28 -14.12 -11.32
C ALA A 42 19.73 -14.69 -12.66
N TRP A 43 19.60 -13.93 -13.73
CA TRP A 43 20.08 -14.32 -15.05
C TRP A 43 21.60 -14.55 -15.08
N ARG A 44 22.37 -13.70 -14.38
CA ARG A 44 23.83 -13.89 -14.24
C ARG A 44 24.18 -15.14 -13.46
N GLU A 45 23.55 -15.40 -12.32
CA GLU A 45 23.76 -16.60 -11.52
C GLU A 45 23.45 -17.89 -12.32
N LEU A 46 22.33 -17.90 -13.04
CA LEU A 46 21.95 -19.04 -13.88
C LEU A 46 22.96 -19.33 -15.00
N ARG A 47 23.62 -18.28 -15.54
CA ARG A 47 24.65 -18.45 -16.59
C ARG A 47 26.02 -18.84 -16.06
N SER A 48 26.42 -18.28 -14.92
CA SER A 48 27.76 -18.49 -14.37
C SER A 48 27.89 -19.69 -13.46
N GLY A 49 26.77 -20.18 -12.93
CA GLY A 49 26.75 -21.20 -11.87
C GLY A 49 27.30 -20.71 -10.52
N TYR A 50 27.69 -19.44 -10.41
CA TYR A 50 28.22 -18.85 -9.18
C TYR A 50 27.18 -17.97 -8.52
N THR A 51 27.00 -18.17 -7.21
CA THR A 51 26.11 -17.32 -6.39
C THR A 51 26.78 -15.97 -6.13
N LEU A 52 26.08 -14.88 -6.49
CA LEU A 52 26.56 -13.54 -6.27
C LEU A 52 26.19 -13.08 -4.84
N TYR A 53 27.06 -13.38 -3.90
CA TYR A 53 26.87 -13.00 -2.48
C TYR A 53 26.92 -11.48 -2.21
N LEU A 54 27.33 -10.66 -3.17
CA LEU A 54 27.54 -9.23 -3.00
C LEU A 54 26.24 -8.42 -2.80
N PHE A 55 25.11 -8.91 -3.31
CA PHE A 55 23.82 -8.23 -3.18
C PHE A 55 22.82 -9.18 -2.52
N THR A 56 22.90 -9.22 -1.21
CA THR A 56 22.04 -10.09 -0.42
C THR A 56 20.59 -9.52 -0.35
N PRO A 57 19.56 -10.37 -0.33
CA PRO A 57 18.17 -9.95 -0.13
C PRO A 57 17.95 -8.92 1.00
N PRO A 58 18.68 -8.92 2.13
CA PRO A 58 18.55 -7.89 3.17
C PRO A 58 18.83 -6.47 2.73
N ILE A 59 19.78 -6.24 1.81
CA ILE A 59 20.06 -4.89 1.28
C ILE A 59 18.87 -4.39 0.46
N PHE A 60 18.31 -5.24 -0.39
CA PHE A 60 17.09 -4.91 -1.14
C PHE A 60 15.88 -4.73 -0.23
N ALA A 61 15.75 -5.57 0.80
CA ALA A 61 14.68 -5.42 1.80
C ALA A 61 14.80 -4.09 2.56
N LEU A 62 16.00 -3.67 2.94
CA LEU A 62 16.24 -2.36 3.55
C LEU A 62 15.86 -1.22 2.61
N PHE A 63 16.25 -1.29 1.34
CA PHE A 63 15.90 -0.27 0.35
C PHE A 63 14.39 -0.17 0.14
N ILE A 64 13.69 -1.32 0.07
CA ILE A 64 12.22 -1.38 0.02
C ILE A 64 11.62 -0.78 1.30
N ALA A 65 12.13 -1.13 2.49
CA ALA A 65 11.63 -0.62 3.77
C ALA A 65 11.79 0.90 3.91
N LEU A 66 12.93 1.47 3.45
CA LEU A 66 13.19 2.91 3.48
C LEU A 66 12.21 3.72 2.62
N THR A 67 11.65 3.12 1.57
CA THR A 67 10.63 3.77 0.72
C THR A 67 9.22 3.42 1.15
N LEU A 68 8.98 2.22 1.68
CA LEU A 68 7.68 1.79 2.20
C LEU A 68 7.25 2.59 3.43
N LEU A 69 8.18 2.87 4.37
CA LEU A 69 7.85 3.56 5.61
C LEU A 69 7.26 4.97 5.38
N PRO A 70 7.90 5.88 4.59
CA PRO A 70 7.29 7.16 4.25
C PRO A 70 5.95 7.00 3.50
N ALA A 71 5.84 6.02 2.57
CA ALA A 71 4.60 5.77 1.85
C ALA A 71 3.47 5.32 2.80
N ALA A 72 3.76 4.47 3.78
CA ALA A 72 2.81 4.04 4.79
C ALA A 72 2.35 5.20 5.70
N ILE A 73 3.27 6.09 6.08
CA ILE A 73 2.94 7.30 6.85
C ILE A 73 2.04 8.23 6.03
N GLY A 74 2.40 8.52 4.79
CA GLY A 74 1.60 9.35 3.89
C GLY A 74 0.20 8.77 3.66
N LEU A 75 0.10 7.47 3.43
CA LEU A 75 -1.17 6.75 3.32
C LEU A 75 -2.00 6.86 4.60
N SER A 76 -1.39 6.68 5.76
CA SER A 76 -2.06 6.77 7.07
C SER A 76 -2.66 8.17 7.30
N LEU A 77 -1.93 9.23 6.96
CA LEU A 77 -2.40 10.61 7.08
C LEU A 77 -3.56 10.91 6.13
N TRP A 78 -3.56 10.32 4.93
CA TRP A 78 -4.64 10.45 3.98
C TRP A 78 -5.88 9.64 4.43
N VAL A 79 -5.72 8.39 4.88
CA VAL A 79 -6.80 7.55 5.43
C VAL A 79 -7.47 8.23 6.62
N TRP A 80 -6.67 8.80 7.54
CA TRP A 80 -7.20 9.60 8.64
C TRP A 80 -8.16 10.67 8.15
N ARG A 81 -7.71 11.48 7.17
CA ARG A 81 -8.53 12.59 6.67
C ARG A 81 -9.77 12.12 5.94
N GLY A 82 -9.65 11.08 5.13
CA GLY A 82 -10.79 10.49 4.41
C GLY A 82 -11.90 10.02 5.36
N HIS A 83 -11.56 9.29 6.42
CA HIS A 83 -12.54 8.86 7.43
C HIS A 83 -13.06 10.02 8.28
N ALA A 84 -12.22 11.02 8.58
CA ALA A 84 -12.66 12.22 9.31
C ALA A 84 -13.68 13.05 8.50
N ASN A 85 -13.55 13.11 7.18
CA ASN A 85 -14.54 13.75 6.31
C ASN A 85 -15.88 12.99 6.36
N LEU A 86 -15.88 11.66 6.20
CA LEU A 86 -17.11 10.85 6.30
C LEU A 86 -17.83 11.05 7.64
N ALA A 87 -17.08 11.17 8.74
CA ALA A 87 -17.65 11.44 10.05
C ALA A 87 -18.21 12.87 10.19
N ALA A 88 -17.58 13.84 9.52
CA ALA A 88 -18.04 15.24 9.51
C ALA A 88 -19.32 15.43 8.69
N ASP A 89 -19.51 14.63 7.66
CA ASP A 89 -20.75 14.60 6.84
C ASP A 89 -21.91 13.88 7.55
N HIS A 90 -21.78 13.63 8.88
CA HIS A 90 -22.79 12.97 9.73
C HIS A 90 -23.26 11.60 9.22
N LEU A 91 -22.44 10.91 8.44
CA LEU A 91 -22.74 9.56 7.99
C LEU A 91 -22.78 8.60 9.19
N THR A 92 -23.97 8.00 9.42
CA THR A 92 -24.18 7.03 10.49
C THR A 92 -23.62 5.64 10.10
N GLY A 93 -23.36 4.80 11.10
CA GLY A 93 -22.99 3.39 10.88
C GLY A 93 -21.56 3.15 10.42
N LEU A 94 -20.66 4.13 10.54
CA LEU A 94 -19.24 3.93 10.26
C LEU A 94 -18.63 2.94 11.27
N LYS A 95 -18.17 1.79 10.79
CA LYS A 95 -17.52 0.74 11.58
C LYS A 95 -16.10 1.11 12.00
N TYR A 96 -15.41 1.88 11.15
CA TYR A 96 -14.04 2.30 11.36
C TYR A 96 -13.96 3.82 11.53
N GLY A 97 -13.71 4.28 12.76
CA GLY A 97 -13.36 5.68 13.00
C GLY A 97 -11.96 6.00 12.46
N ALA A 98 -11.69 7.30 12.22
CA ALA A 98 -10.43 7.78 11.63
C ALA A 98 -9.18 7.23 12.36
N LEU A 99 -9.17 7.25 13.71
CA LEU A 99 -8.04 6.72 14.49
C LEU A 99 -7.81 5.23 14.27
N LYS A 100 -8.87 4.42 14.35
CA LYS A 100 -8.78 2.96 14.20
C LYS A 100 -8.31 2.58 12.79
N ALA A 101 -8.86 3.22 11.76
CA ALA A 101 -8.46 2.99 10.37
C ALA A 101 -6.98 3.35 10.11
N THR A 102 -6.51 4.45 10.71
CA THR A 102 -5.13 4.93 10.57
C THR A 102 -4.10 4.06 11.29
N LEU A 103 -4.45 3.57 12.48
CA LEU A 103 -3.55 2.74 13.29
C LEU A 103 -3.55 1.27 12.86
N ALA A 104 -4.56 0.81 12.14
CA ALA A 104 -4.70 -0.58 11.71
C ALA A 104 -3.44 -1.18 11.03
N PRO A 105 -2.75 -0.46 10.12
CA PRO A 105 -1.53 -0.97 9.49
C PRO A 105 -0.34 -1.15 10.46
N TRP A 106 -0.35 -0.46 11.59
CA TRP A 106 0.77 -0.41 12.54
C TRP A 106 0.65 -1.42 13.67
N ILE A 107 -0.51 -2.05 13.82
CA ILE A 107 -0.76 -3.04 14.88
C ILE A 107 -0.54 -4.44 14.31
N PRO A 108 0.42 -5.23 14.84
CA PRO A 108 0.61 -6.63 14.45
C PRO A 108 -0.71 -7.41 14.54
N LEU A 109 -0.92 -8.39 13.67
CA LEU A 109 -2.15 -9.18 13.48
C LEU A 109 -3.35 -8.36 12.97
N ALA A 110 -3.64 -7.19 13.51
CA ALA A 110 -4.67 -6.28 12.98
C ALA A 110 -4.36 -5.85 11.55
N ASN A 111 -3.07 -5.66 11.24
CA ASN A 111 -2.57 -5.36 9.90
C ASN A 111 -2.96 -6.42 8.85
N LEU A 112 -3.31 -7.64 9.22
CA LEU A 112 -3.67 -8.69 8.25
C LEU A 112 -5.11 -8.56 7.70
N ALA A 113 -6.00 -7.84 8.37
CA ALA A 113 -7.41 -7.75 7.98
C ALA A 113 -8.00 -6.34 8.03
N LEU A 114 -7.67 -5.55 9.06
CA LEU A 114 -8.31 -4.26 9.30
C LEU A 114 -8.04 -3.22 8.20
N PRO A 115 -6.83 -3.06 7.64
CA PRO A 115 -6.58 -2.06 6.60
C PRO A 115 -7.44 -2.29 5.35
N LYS A 116 -7.60 -3.55 4.94
CA LYS A 116 -8.46 -3.93 3.83
C LYS A 116 -9.92 -3.56 4.11
N ALA A 117 -10.41 -3.89 5.30
CA ALA A 117 -11.80 -3.65 5.67
C ALA A 117 -12.10 -2.14 5.83
N ALA A 118 -11.19 -1.39 6.45
CA ALA A 118 -11.32 0.07 6.57
C ALA A 118 -11.28 0.77 5.19
N MET A 119 -10.41 0.31 4.29
CA MET A 119 -10.33 0.87 2.93
C MET A 119 -11.59 0.57 2.12
N ARG A 120 -12.22 -0.61 2.29
CA ARG A 120 -13.50 -0.93 1.64
C ARG A 120 -14.62 -0.02 2.13
N GLU A 121 -14.70 0.21 3.43
CA GLU A 121 -15.68 1.15 3.99
C GLU A 121 -15.44 2.56 3.46
N LEU A 122 -14.18 3.03 3.48
CA LEU A 122 -13.84 4.35 2.95
C LEU A 122 -14.22 4.48 1.46
N TRP A 123 -13.96 3.46 0.65
CA TRP A 123 -14.34 3.45 -0.77
C TRP A 123 -15.86 3.52 -0.94
N ASN A 124 -16.58 2.55 -0.38
CA ASN A 124 -18.02 2.41 -0.61
C ASN A 124 -18.78 3.64 -0.09
N ARG A 125 -18.46 4.10 1.12
CA ARG A 125 -19.11 5.28 1.72
C ARG A 125 -18.77 6.58 0.98
N SER A 126 -17.58 6.71 0.43
CA SER A 126 -17.21 7.86 -0.40
C SER A 126 -17.93 7.88 -1.76
N HIS A 127 -18.40 6.73 -2.26
CA HIS A 127 -19.20 6.62 -3.49
C HIS A 127 -20.71 6.67 -3.23
N GLY A 128 -21.14 7.02 -2.02
CA GLY A 128 -22.56 7.19 -1.68
C GLY A 128 -23.29 5.88 -1.35
N GLU A 129 -22.58 4.78 -1.18
CA GLU A 129 -23.20 3.51 -0.78
C GLU A 129 -23.78 3.60 0.64
N GLU A 130 -24.93 2.99 0.85
CA GLU A 130 -25.58 2.91 2.14
C GLU A 130 -24.75 2.10 3.17
N GLU A 131 -25.10 2.21 4.45
CA GLU A 131 -24.42 1.52 5.54
C GLU A 131 -24.30 0.01 5.32
N TRP A 132 -25.36 -0.64 4.85
CA TRP A 132 -25.44 -2.08 4.57
C TRP A 132 -24.40 -2.54 3.54
N PHE A 133 -24.04 -1.68 2.59
CA PHE A 133 -23.10 -1.95 1.52
C PHE A 133 -21.68 -1.47 1.82
N GLY A 134 -21.46 -0.84 2.98
CA GLY A 134 -20.14 -0.28 3.35
C GLY A 134 -19.00 -1.30 3.36
N GLN A 135 -19.30 -2.59 3.48
CA GLN A 135 -18.31 -3.69 3.45
C GLN A 135 -18.37 -4.54 2.18
N GLN A 136 -19.06 -4.10 1.14
CA GLN A 136 -19.06 -4.82 -0.14
C GLN A 136 -17.65 -4.95 -0.74
N SER A 137 -17.47 -6.03 -1.48
CA SER A 137 -16.19 -6.34 -2.12
C SER A 137 -15.89 -5.34 -3.25
N VAL A 138 -14.68 -4.84 -3.27
CA VAL A 138 -14.14 -3.95 -4.31
C VAL A 138 -12.88 -4.59 -4.90
N ASP A 139 -12.91 -4.91 -6.18
CA ASP A 139 -11.82 -5.65 -6.84
C ASP A 139 -10.47 -4.94 -6.77
N ALA A 140 -10.45 -3.62 -6.93
CA ALA A 140 -9.23 -2.83 -6.82
C ALA A 140 -8.59 -2.97 -5.42
N ILE A 141 -9.43 -2.99 -4.36
CA ILE A 141 -8.96 -3.14 -2.98
C ILE A 141 -8.51 -4.57 -2.70
N ASN A 142 -9.21 -5.56 -3.26
CA ASN A 142 -8.78 -6.95 -3.15
C ASN A 142 -7.44 -7.16 -3.85
N SER A 143 -7.27 -6.64 -5.06
CA SER A 143 -6.03 -6.74 -5.84
C SER A 143 -4.86 -6.05 -5.12
N TRP A 144 -5.07 -4.84 -4.63
CA TRP A 144 -4.10 -4.14 -3.80
C TRP A 144 -3.64 -4.99 -2.62
N TRP A 145 -4.62 -5.43 -1.82
CA TRP A 145 -4.33 -6.12 -0.57
C TRP A 145 -3.66 -7.48 -0.78
N THR A 146 -4.14 -8.26 -1.75
CA THR A 146 -3.56 -9.57 -2.08
C THR A 146 -2.12 -9.43 -2.57
N SER A 147 -1.85 -8.48 -3.47
CA SER A 147 -0.49 -8.21 -3.96
C SER A 147 0.43 -7.76 -2.82
N TYR A 148 -0.05 -6.90 -1.93
CA TYR A 148 0.72 -6.45 -0.76
C TYR A 148 1.08 -7.61 0.18
N VAL A 149 0.09 -8.39 0.59
CA VAL A 149 0.29 -9.46 1.57
C VAL A 149 1.21 -10.54 1.01
N ILE A 150 0.97 -11.02 -0.21
CA ILE A 150 1.82 -12.05 -0.82
C ILE A 150 3.24 -11.52 -1.02
N GLY A 151 3.40 -10.30 -1.53
CA GLY A 151 4.71 -9.67 -1.70
C GLY A 151 5.47 -9.55 -0.38
N MET A 152 4.82 -9.06 0.68
CA MET A 152 5.44 -8.94 2.00
C MET A 152 5.80 -10.28 2.64
N VAL A 153 4.95 -11.30 2.49
CA VAL A 153 5.23 -12.65 3.00
C VAL A 153 6.48 -13.22 2.33
N ILE A 154 6.57 -13.17 1.02
CA ILE A 154 7.75 -13.66 0.29
C ILE A 154 9.01 -12.89 0.71
N LEU A 155 8.95 -11.56 0.76
CA LEU A 155 10.08 -10.73 1.16
C LEU A 155 10.55 -11.04 2.59
N THR A 156 9.60 -11.23 3.51
CA THR A 156 9.88 -11.57 4.91
C THR A 156 10.53 -12.94 5.02
N LEU A 157 10.01 -13.95 4.31
CA LEU A 157 10.59 -15.29 4.30
C LEU A 157 12.01 -15.30 3.73
N LEU A 158 12.24 -14.61 2.60
CA LEU A 158 13.58 -14.49 2.01
C LEU A 158 14.56 -13.80 2.98
N THR A 159 14.13 -12.72 3.62
CA THR A 159 14.94 -12.01 4.58
C THR A 159 15.24 -12.88 5.81
N ALA A 160 14.24 -13.59 6.33
CA ALA A 160 14.38 -14.50 7.44
C ALA A 160 15.36 -15.66 7.11
N MET A 161 15.23 -16.27 5.92
CA MET A 161 16.17 -17.33 5.48
C MET A 161 17.61 -16.84 5.49
N VAL A 162 17.88 -15.65 4.94
CA VAL A 162 19.24 -15.09 4.90
C VAL A 162 19.75 -14.74 6.31
N LEU A 163 18.87 -14.21 7.17
CA LEU A 163 19.27 -13.90 8.56
C LEU A 163 19.57 -15.18 9.36
N ILE A 164 18.77 -16.23 9.20
CA ILE A 164 19.01 -17.53 9.84
C ILE A 164 20.33 -18.12 9.34
N ASP A 165 20.57 -18.12 8.04
CA ASP A 165 21.82 -18.62 7.44
C ASP A 165 23.04 -17.83 7.96
N ARG A 166 22.90 -16.51 8.15
CA ARG A 166 23.96 -15.62 8.60
C ARG A 166 24.29 -15.76 10.09
N PHE A 167 23.28 -16.00 10.93
CA PHE A 167 23.39 -15.98 12.39
C PHE A 167 23.25 -17.35 13.06
N SER A 168 23.07 -18.43 12.27
CA SER A 168 23.02 -19.80 12.78
C SER A 168 23.89 -20.72 11.94
N ASN A 169 24.03 -21.97 12.37
CA ASN A 169 24.73 -23.02 11.62
C ASN A 169 23.80 -23.74 10.61
N LEU A 170 22.61 -23.17 10.34
CA LEU A 170 21.66 -23.70 9.37
C LEU A 170 21.93 -23.06 8.00
N ALA A 171 22.19 -23.86 7.00
CA ALA A 171 22.37 -23.38 5.63
C ALA A 171 21.16 -23.80 4.77
N PHE A 172 20.49 -22.81 4.17
CA PHE A 172 19.42 -23.07 3.21
C PHE A 172 20.00 -23.21 1.81
N LEU A 173 20.13 -24.46 1.36
CA LEU A 173 20.60 -24.75 0.01
C LEU A 173 19.47 -24.53 -1.00
N THR A 174 19.56 -23.45 -1.76
CA THR A 174 18.65 -23.15 -2.86
C THR A 174 19.37 -23.22 -4.21
N PRO A 175 18.71 -23.67 -5.28
CA PRO A 175 19.31 -23.61 -6.61
C PRO A 175 19.73 -22.17 -6.99
N PRO A 176 20.79 -22.01 -7.80
CA PRO A 176 21.22 -20.67 -8.26
C PRO A 176 20.06 -19.87 -8.84
N GLY A 177 20.00 -18.59 -8.54
CA GLY A 177 18.98 -17.65 -9.02
C GLY A 177 17.61 -17.73 -8.34
N THR A 178 17.28 -18.80 -7.60
CA THR A 178 15.95 -19.00 -7.02
C THR A 178 15.55 -17.88 -6.07
N ASN A 179 16.43 -17.50 -5.15
CA ASN A 179 16.16 -16.42 -4.17
C ASN A 179 15.98 -15.06 -4.85
N LEU A 180 16.76 -14.81 -5.92
CA LEU A 180 16.64 -13.58 -6.70
C LEU A 180 15.38 -13.54 -7.55
N LEU A 181 14.95 -14.66 -8.12
CA LEU A 181 13.67 -14.77 -8.83
C LEU A 181 12.49 -14.56 -7.86
N ALA A 182 12.56 -15.13 -6.66
CA ALA A 182 11.54 -14.93 -5.63
C ALA A 182 11.52 -13.46 -5.15
N LEU A 183 12.68 -12.82 -5.03
CA LEU A 183 12.79 -11.39 -4.72
C LEU A 183 12.19 -10.52 -5.85
N ALA A 184 12.49 -10.84 -7.10
CA ALA A 184 11.93 -10.14 -8.25
C ALA A 184 10.40 -10.26 -8.28
N PHE A 185 9.86 -11.46 -8.05
CA PHE A 185 8.41 -11.69 -8.00
C PHE A 185 7.76 -10.93 -6.85
N SER A 186 8.34 -10.99 -5.64
CA SER A 186 7.87 -10.21 -4.48
C SER A 186 7.85 -8.71 -4.78
N SER A 187 8.93 -8.18 -5.34
CA SER A 187 9.05 -6.75 -5.68
C SER A 187 8.03 -6.34 -6.76
N GLY A 188 7.75 -7.21 -7.74
CA GLY A 188 6.71 -6.98 -8.73
C GLY A 188 5.30 -6.91 -8.12
N LEU A 189 5.00 -7.77 -7.14
CA LEU A 189 3.74 -7.73 -6.40
C LEU A 189 3.62 -6.45 -5.56
N LEU A 190 4.69 -6.01 -4.91
CA LEU A 190 4.71 -4.75 -4.16
C LEU A 190 4.54 -3.54 -5.07
N ALA A 191 5.13 -3.56 -6.27
CA ALA A 191 4.91 -2.54 -7.29
C ALA A 191 3.44 -2.49 -7.75
N ALA A 192 2.83 -3.65 -8.02
CA ALA A 192 1.41 -3.74 -8.36
C ALA A 192 0.52 -3.20 -7.23
N SER A 193 0.84 -3.54 -5.98
CA SER A 193 0.14 -3.02 -4.80
C SER A 193 0.19 -1.48 -4.74
N ALA A 194 1.37 -0.88 -4.92
CA ALA A 194 1.52 0.58 -4.93
C ALA A 194 0.71 1.23 -6.07
N TRP A 195 0.71 0.64 -7.25
CA TRP A 195 -0.08 1.10 -8.39
C TRP A 195 -1.59 1.09 -8.09
N PHE A 196 -2.12 0.00 -7.52
CA PHE A 196 -3.53 -0.06 -7.12
C PHE A 196 -3.86 1.00 -6.08
N LEU A 197 -3.00 1.21 -5.06
CA LEU A 197 -3.21 2.23 -4.04
C LEU A 197 -3.28 3.65 -4.62
N ILE A 198 -2.37 4.01 -5.53
CA ILE A 198 -2.39 5.31 -6.20
C ILE A 198 -3.74 5.53 -6.88
N ARG A 199 -4.29 4.51 -7.56
CA ARG A 199 -5.60 4.58 -8.21
C ARG A 199 -6.75 4.66 -7.21
N ILE A 200 -6.70 3.90 -6.12
CA ILE A 200 -7.71 3.93 -5.05
C ILE A 200 -7.77 5.32 -4.42
N ILE A 201 -6.61 5.89 -4.06
CA ILE A 201 -6.52 7.25 -3.49
C ILE A 201 -7.15 8.28 -4.43
N SER A 202 -6.81 8.23 -5.72
CA SER A 202 -7.37 9.15 -6.70
C SER A 202 -8.89 9.06 -6.75
N ARG A 203 -9.45 7.85 -6.89
CA ARG A 203 -10.89 7.64 -7.03
C ARG A 203 -11.67 8.04 -5.79
N ILE A 204 -11.21 7.67 -4.60
CA ILE A 204 -11.86 8.05 -3.33
C ILE A 204 -11.83 9.57 -3.14
N THR A 205 -10.68 10.21 -3.41
CA THR A 205 -10.55 11.66 -3.28
C THR A 205 -11.51 12.39 -4.21
N THR A 206 -11.58 11.98 -5.48
CA THR A 206 -12.52 12.55 -6.45
C THR A 206 -13.98 12.30 -6.04
N ALA A 207 -14.32 11.11 -5.54
CA ALA A 207 -15.68 10.81 -5.08
C ALA A 207 -16.11 11.73 -3.94
N GLN A 208 -15.26 11.95 -2.93
CA GLN A 208 -15.56 12.88 -1.82
C GLN A 208 -15.69 14.34 -2.30
N GLU A 209 -14.90 14.77 -3.29
CA GLU A 209 -15.00 16.11 -3.87
C GLU A 209 -16.34 16.30 -4.61
N THR A 210 -16.80 15.29 -5.35
CA THR A 210 -18.05 15.38 -6.14
C THR A 210 -19.31 15.37 -5.27
N VAL A 211 -19.36 14.52 -4.23
CA VAL A 211 -20.52 14.43 -3.33
C VAL A 211 -20.76 15.76 -2.60
N THR A 212 -19.70 16.40 -2.13
CA THR A 212 -19.81 17.68 -1.40
C THR A 212 -20.24 18.81 -2.34
N THR A 213 -19.77 18.84 -3.59
CA THR A 213 -20.16 19.85 -4.59
C THR A 213 -21.64 19.75 -4.95
N VAL A 214 -22.19 18.53 -5.03
CA VAL A 214 -23.62 18.32 -5.29
C VAL A 214 -24.47 18.77 -4.10
N GLY A 215 -24.07 18.46 -2.86
CA GLY A 215 -24.75 18.93 -1.65
C GLY A 215 -24.85 20.45 -1.56
N ASP A 216 -23.77 21.17 -1.86
CA ASP A 216 -23.74 22.64 -1.84
C ASP A 216 -24.56 23.30 -2.98
N THR A 217 -24.89 22.56 -4.04
CA THR A 217 -25.67 23.08 -5.18
C THR A 217 -27.18 23.04 -4.91
N PHE A 218 -27.63 22.16 -4.01
CA PHE A 218 -29.05 21.97 -3.68
C PHE A 218 -29.43 22.44 -2.27
N ALA A 219 -28.48 22.99 -1.49
CA ALA A 219 -28.71 23.61 -0.19
C ALA A 219 -28.88 25.13 -0.32
#